data_6528d2a51a87b008c3d5e8dafda3834f
#
_entry.id   6528d2a51a87b008c3d5e8dafda3834f
#
_cell.length_a   1.000
_cell.length_b   1.000
_cell.length_c   1.000
_cell.angle_alpha   90.00
_cell.angle_beta   90.00
_cell.angle_gamma   90.00
#
_symmetry.space_group_name_H-M   'P 1'
#
loop_
_entity.id
_entity.type
_entity.pdbx_description
1 polymer ?
#
loop_
_entity_poly.entity_id
_entity_poly.type
_entity_poly.pdbx_seq_one_letter_code
_entity_poly.pdbx_strand_id
1 'polypeptide(L)'
;MSHTQSIFAAAILSIATAASAADGLVAVKSPHNAKDTMSRLEDVVKQRNLVVFARIDHAAGAMKIGKSLRPTEVLIFGNPQGGTPLMECAQSAGIDLPLKALVWEDASAQVWLGYNDPGYLMTRHGAAQCPAAGNVRKALAGIAEAVIAR
;
A
#
# COMPACT_ATOMS: atom_id res chain seq x y z
N MET A 1 -55.58 26.12 21.83
CA MET A 1 -54.98 24.78 22.02
C MET A 1 -53.93 24.58 20.92
N SER A 2 -52.68 24.82 21.31
CA SER A 2 -51.55 24.86 20.37
C SER A 2 -50.75 23.57 20.52
N HIS A 3 -50.69 22.71 19.48
CA HIS A 3 -49.90 21.51 19.49
C HIS A 3 -48.55 21.79 18.86
N THR A 4 -47.54 21.85 19.73
CA THR A 4 -46.12 21.94 19.32
C THR A 4 -45.60 20.54 19.01
N GLN A 5 -45.37 20.23 17.74
CA GLN A 5 -44.71 19.00 17.32
C GLN A 5 -43.20 19.20 17.39
N SER A 6 -42.54 18.48 18.31
CA SER A 6 -41.09 18.40 18.39
C SER A 6 -40.56 17.38 17.39
N ILE A 7 -39.82 17.85 16.40
CA ILE A 7 -39.13 17.01 15.43
C ILE A 7 -37.78 16.60 16.05
N PHE A 8 -37.63 15.33 16.45
CA PHE A 8 -36.35 14.77 16.83
C PHE A 8 -35.57 14.42 15.54
N ALA A 9 -34.55 15.20 15.25
CA ALA A 9 -33.59 14.88 14.21
C ALA A 9 -32.59 13.84 14.77
N ALA A 10 -32.68 12.57 14.33
CA ALA A 10 -31.70 11.56 14.64
C ALA A 10 -30.46 11.77 13.77
N ALA A 11 -29.37 12.22 14.39
CA ALA A 11 -28.06 12.27 13.74
C ALA A 11 -27.51 10.85 13.58
N ILE A 12 -27.45 10.34 12.36
CA ILE A 12 -26.79 9.07 12.02
C ILE A 12 -25.29 9.33 12.05
N LEU A 13 -24.65 8.90 13.12
CA LEU A 13 -23.19 8.91 13.25
C LEU A 13 -22.62 7.76 12.40
N SER A 14 -22.14 8.09 11.20
CA SER A 14 -21.44 7.11 10.35
C SER A 14 -20.11 6.76 11.00
N ILE A 15 -20.04 5.60 11.64
CA ILE A 15 -18.80 5.02 12.13
C ILE A 15 -18.02 4.55 10.90
N ALA A 16 -17.03 5.32 10.48
CA ALA A 16 -16.04 4.88 9.51
C ALA A 16 -15.23 3.75 10.15
N THR A 17 -15.50 2.51 9.77
CA THR A 17 -14.66 1.37 10.12
C THR A 17 -13.32 1.56 9.43
N ALA A 18 -12.30 2.01 10.16
CA ALA A 18 -10.92 1.93 9.72
C ALA A 18 -10.61 0.44 9.53
N ALA A 19 -10.31 0.02 8.29
CA ALA A 19 -9.74 -1.29 8.07
C ALA A 19 -8.46 -1.36 8.89
N SER A 20 -8.38 -2.30 9.84
CA SER A 20 -7.17 -2.54 10.62
C SER A 20 -6.11 -3.05 9.65
N ALA A 21 -5.23 -2.16 9.19
CA ALA A 21 -4.06 -2.55 8.44
C ALA A 21 -3.12 -3.32 9.36
N ALA A 22 -2.43 -4.34 8.83
CA ALA A 22 -1.35 -5.01 9.56
C ALA A 22 -0.30 -3.99 10.00
N ASP A 23 0.35 -4.24 11.13
CA ASP A 23 1.38 -3.34 11.66
C ASP A 23 2.44 -3.01 10.60
N GLY A 24 2.67 -1.73 10.40
CA GLY A 24 3.62 -1.23 9.40
C GLY A 24 3.12 -1.27 7.95
N LEU A 25 1.91 -1.74 7.68
CA LEU A 25 1.30 -1.66 6.35
C LEU A 25 0.59 -0.32 6.18
N VAL A 26 1.03 0.49 5.23
CA VAL A 26 0.29 1.65 4.75
C VAL A 26 -0.62 1.19 3.62
N ALA A 27 -1.92 1.44 3.74
CA ALA A 27 -2.90 1.07 2.71
C ALA A 27 -3.79 2.25 2.34
N VAL A 28 -3.95 2.48 1.04
CA VAL A 28 -4.81 3.53 0.48
C VAL A 28 -5.85 2.92 -0.44
N LYS A 29 -7.07 3.47 -0.43
CA LYS A 29 -8.13 3.05 -1.33
C LYS A 29 -7.85 3.51 -2.75
N SER A 30 -7.98 2.62 -3.72
CA SER A 30 -7.93 2.98 -5.14
C SER A 30 -9.34 3.20 -5.69
N PRO A 31 -9.57 4.26 -6.49
CA PRO A 31 -10.80 4.45 -7.22
C PRO A 31 -10.85 3.63 -8.52
N HIS A 32 -9.76 2.96 -8.87
CA HIS A 32 -9.62 2.14 -10.08
C HIS A 32 -9.81 0.65 -9.74
N ASN A 33 -10.11 -0.19 -10.73
CA ASN A 33 -10.09 -1.64 -10.55
C ASN A 33 -8.65 -2.14 -10.30
N ALA A 34 -8.51 -3.39 -9.85
CA ALA A 34 -7.21 -3.94 -9.44
C ALA A 34 -6.19 -3.97 -10.59
N LYS A 35 -6.61 -4.34 -11.81
CA LYS A 35 -5.75 -4.39 -12.99
C LYS A 35 -5.22 -3.00 -13.36
N ASP A 36 -6.10 -2.02 -13.39
CA ASP A 36 -5.72 -0.65 -13.74
C ASP A 36 -4.84 -0.03 -12.64
N THR A 37 -5.16 -0.28 -11.37
CA THR A 37 -4.33 0.16 -10.23
C THR A 37 -2.91 -0.39 -10.35
N MET A 38 -2.74 -1.67 -10.64
CA MET A 38 -1.43 -2.29 -10.79
C MET A 38 -0.67 -1.76 -12.03
N SER A 39 -1.35 -1.57 -13.16
CA SER A 39 -0.73 -1.01 -14.36
C SER A 39 -0.26 0.43 -14.13
N ARG A 40 -1.09 1.26 -13.49
CA ARG A 40 -0.71 2.63 -13.09
C ARG A 40 0.48 2.63 -12.12
N LEU A 41 0.51 1.69 -11.15
CA LEU A 41 1.64 1.56 -10.23
C LEU A 41 2.94 1.28 -10.99
N GLU A 42 2.92 0.34 -11.92
CA GLU A 42 4.08 -0.01 -12.73
C GLU A 42 4.55 1.18 -13.58
N ASP A 43 3.63 1.91 -14.20
CA ASP A 43 3.93 3.10 -15.01
C ASP A 43 4.54 4.22 -14.14
N VAL A 44 3.96 4.52 -12.97
CA VAL A 44 4.48 5.55 -12.05
C VAL A 44 5.87 5.19 -11.56
N VAL A 45 6.11 3.92 -11.22
CA VAL A 45 7.42 3.41 -10.79
C VAL A 45 8.47 3.63 -11.89
N LYS A 46 8.14 3.27 -13.14
CA LYS A 46 9.03 3.47 -14.30
C LYS A 46 9.28 4.95 -14.59
N GLN A 47 8.26 5.80 -14.53
CA GLN A 47 8.38 7.25 -14.73
C GLN A 47 9.29 7.91 -13.69
N ARG A 48 9.42 7.32 -12.51
CA ARG A 48 10.33 7.78 -11.44
C ARG A 48 11.73 7.16 -11.51
N ASN A 49 12.06 6.53 -12.62
CA ASN A 49 13.36 5.86 -12.85
C ASN A 49 13.68 4.79 -11.82
N LEU A 50 12.64 4.11 -11.30
CA LEU A 50 12.79 2.93 -10.49
C LEU A 50 12.75 1.68 -11.36
N VAL A 51 13.53 0.65 -11.00
CA VAL A 51 13.57 -0.62 -11.70
C VAL A 51 12.44 -1.50 -11.18
N VAL A 52 11.66 -2.09 -12.08
CA VAL A 52 10.72 -3.16 -11.77
C VAL A 52 11.49 -4.49 -11.84
N PHE A 53 11.61 -5.19 -10.72
CA PHE A 53 12.28 -6.49 -10.65
C PHE A 53 11.34 -7.65 -10.94
N ALA A 54 10.10 -7.58 -10.42
CA ALA A 54 9.08 -8.59 -10.65
C ALA A 54 7.69 -8.04 -10.42
N ARG A 55 6.73 -8.67 -11.08
CA ARG A 55 5.30 -8.53 -10.86
C ARG A 55 4.73 -9.93 -10.65
N ILE A 56 4.11 -10.17 -9.50
CA ILE A 56 3.69 -11.52 -9.09
C ILE A 56 2.18 -11.50 -8.86
N ASP A 57 1.46 -12.23 -9.68
CA ASP A 57 0.01 -12.43 -9.56
C ASP A 57 -0.28 -13.64 -8.66
N HIS A 58 -0.63 -13.37 -7.40
CA HIS A 58 -0.97 -14.39 -6.42
C HIS A 58 -2.30 -15.08 -6.75
N ALA A 59 -3.27 -14.37 -7.36
CA ALA A 59 -4.54 -14.94 -7.78
C ALA A 59 -4.34 -15.96 -8.90
N ALA A 60 -3.51 -15.65 -9.90
CA ALA A 60 -3.13 -16.59 -10.94
C ALA A 60 -2.35 -17.78 -10.37
N GLY A 61 -1.49 -17.55 -9.37
CA GLY A 61 -0.80 -18.62 -8.64
C GLY A 61 -1.76 -19.57 -7.94
N ALA A 62 -2.77 -19.04 -7.27
CA ALA A 62 -3.80 -19.84 -6.60
C ALA A 62 -4.59 -20.72 -7.58
N MET A 63 -4.96 -20.19 -8.75
CA MET A 63 -5.67 -20.96 -9.78
C MET A 63 -4.90 -22.20 -10.25
N LYS A 64 -3.56 -22.13 -10.32
CA LYS A 64 -2.72 -23.27 -10.71
C LYS A 64 -2.80 -24.45 -9.76
N ILE A 65 -3.21 -24.24 -8.52
CA ILE A 65 -3.40 -25.29 -7.51
C ILE A 65 -4.88 -25.51 -7.15
N GLY A 66 -5.80 -25.10 -8.04
CA GLY A 66 -7.23 -25.29 -7.86
C GLY A 66 -7.87 -24.45 -6.77
N LYS A 67 -7.23 -23.32 -6.37
CA LYS A 67 -7.76 -22.36 -5.38
C LYS A 67 -8.19 -21.08 -6.07
N SER A 68 -9.08 -20.33 -5.40
CA SER A 68 -9.54 -19.03 -5.87
C SER A 68 -9.13 -17.94 -4.86
N LEU A 69 -8.48 -16.91 -5.35
CA LEU A 69 -8.25 -15.65 -4.62
C LEU A 69 -8.88 -14.50 -5.40
N ARG A 70 -9.37 -13.49 -4.69
CA ARG A 70 -9.66 -12.21 -5.31
C ARG A 70 -8.39 -11.62 -5.90
N PRO A 71 -8.47 -10.65 -6.83
CA PRO A 71 -7.31 -9.97 -7.36
C PRO A 71 -6.32 -9.62 -6.25
N THR A 72 -5.11 -10.13 -6.35
CA THR A 72 -4.03 -9.92 -5.38
C THR A 72 -2.72 -10.03 -6.12
N GLU A 73 -2.01 -8.90 -6.26
CA GLU A 73 -0.81 -8.83 -7.08
C GLU A 73 0.23 -7.92 -6.41
N VAL A 74 1.50 -8.33 -6.41
CA VAL A 74 2.61 -7.54 -5.85
C VAL A 74 3.58 -7.10 -6.94
N LEU A 75 3.96 -5.82 -6.90
CA LEU A 75 5.06 -5.26 -7.68
C LEU A 75 6.29 -5.13 -6.79
N ILE A 76 7.43 -5.66 -7.24
CA ILE A 76 8.73 -5.57 -6.57
C ILE A 76 9.59 -4.59 -7.37
N PHE A 77 10.03 -3.51 -6.74
CA PHE A 77 10.70 -2.41 -7.43
C PHE A 77 11.68 -1.67 -6.52
N GLY A 78 12.56 -0.90 -7.12
CA GLY A 78 13.48 -0.04 -6.39
C GLY A 78 14.67 0.38 -7.23
N ASN A 79 15.66 0.96 -6.57
CA ASN A 79 16.99 1.23 -7.13
C ASN A 79 18.03 1.25 -6.01
N PRO A 80 19.34 1.16 -6.34
CA PRO A 80 20.40 1.21 -5.34
C PRO A 80 20.41 2.51 -4.53
N GLN A 81 20.05 3.64 -5.14
CA GLN A 81 20.02 4.94 -4.49
C GLN A 81 19.05 5.01 -3.31
N GLY A 82 17.92 4.29 -3.39
CA GLY A 82 16.95 4.20 -2.31
C GLY A 82 17.26 3.08 -1.31
N GLY A 83 17.74 1.93 -1.79
CA GLY A 83 17.93 0.73 -0.96
C GLY A 83 19.23 0.73 -0.17
N THR A 84 20.34 1.14 -0.78
CA THR A 84 21.68 1.11 -0.14
C THR A 84 21.73 1.91 1.16
N PRO A 85 21.22 3.16 1.25
CA PRO A 85 21.25 3.91 2.50
C PRO A 85 20.47 3.26 3.66
N LEU A 86 19.42 2.46 3.36
CA LEU A 86 18.73 1.69 4.40
C LEU A 86 19.62 0.55 4.92
N MET A 87 20.33 -0.15 4.02
CA MET A 87 21.26 -1.23 4.39
C MET A 87 22.53 -0.72 5.08
N GLU A 88 22.95 0.52 4.82
CA GLU A 88 24.02 1.18 5.59
C GLU A 88 23.62 1.41 7.05
N CYS A 89 22.34 1.69 7.33
CA CYS A 89 21.84 1.75 8.71
C CYS A 89 21.75 0.37 9.37
N ALA A 90 21.30 -0.64 8.60
CA ALA A 90 21.19 -2.02 9.06
C ALA A 90 21.25 -2.97 7.86
N GLN A 91 22.35 -3.70 7.72
CA GLN A 91 22.56 -4.60 6.57
C GLN A 91 21.45 -5.66 6.44
N SER A 92 20.88 -6.12 7.57
CA SER A 92 19.76 -7.07 7.60
C SER A 92 18.49 -6.54 6.91
N ALA A 93 18.34 -5.21 6.71
CA ALA A 93 17.23 -4.64 5.96
C ALA A 93 17.16 -5.16 4.50
N GLY A 94 18.26 -5.72 4.00
CA GLY A 94 18.30 -6.36 2.68
C GLY A 94 17.27 -7.48 2.50
N ILE A 95 16.79 -8.13 3.58
CA ILE A 95 15.74 -9.16 3.49
C ILE A 95 14.38 -8.57 3.08
N ASP A 96 14.12 -7.32 3.44
CA ASP A 96 12.88 -6.60 3.12
C ASP A 96 12.96 -5.82 1.81
N LEU A 97 14.15 -5.71 1.22
CA LEU A 97 14.40 -5.07 -0.06
C LEU A 97 14.48 -6.11 -1.20
N PRO A 98 14.18 -5.72 -2.46
CA PRO A 98 13.66 -4.42 -2.92
C PRO A 98 12.30 -4.06 -2.30
N LEU A 99 11.87 -2.79 -2.46
CA LEU A 99 10.56 -2.33 -2.03
C LEU A 99 9.45 -3.13 -2.73
N LYS A 100 8.30 -3.23 -2.08
CA LYS A 100 7.13 -3.96 -2.59
C LYS A 100 5.88 -3.12 -2.39
N ALA A 101 5.00 -3.15 -3.37
CA ALA A 101 3.66 -2.62 -3.24
C ALA A 101 2.64 -3.67 -3.71
N LEU A 102 1.62 -3.88 -2.91
CA LEU A 102 0.55 -4.85 -3.13
C LEU A 102 -0.70 -4.12 -3.61
N VAL A 103 -1.33 -4.64 -4.65
CA VAL A 103 -2.69 -4.28 -5.04
C VAL A 103 -3.59 -5.46 -4.76
N TRP A 104 -4.69 -5.23 -4.04
CA TRP A 104 -5.65 -6.30 -3.75
C TRP A 104 -7.07 -5.77 -3.72
N GLU A 105 -8.03 -6.67 -3.94
CA GLU A 105 -9.45 -6.43 -3.78
C GLU A 105 -9.95 -7.15 -2.52
N ASP A 106 -10.61 -6.41 -1.63
CA ASP A 106 -11.16 -6.98 -0.41
C ASP A 106 -12.54 -7.64 -0.63
N ALA A 107 -13.12 -8.18 0.44
CA ALA A 107 -14.42 -8.87 0.38
C ALA A 107 -15.58 -7.95 -0.01
N SER A 108 -15.41 -6.63 0.12
CA SER A 108 -16.39 -5.60 -0.26
C SER A 108 -16.19 -5.09 -1.68
N ALA A 109 -15.32 -5.74 -2.47
CA ALA A 109 -14.90 -5.30 -3.80
C ALA A 109 -14.18 -3.93 -3.80
N GLN A 110 -13.66 -3.48 -2.65
CA GLN A 110 -12.81 -2.31 -2.58
C GLN A 110 -11.38 -2.69 -2.97
N VAL A 111 -10.82 -1.96 -3.92
CA VAL A 111 -9.41 -2.11 -4.32
C VAL A 111 -8.53 -1.23 -3.44
N TRP A 112 -7.42 -1.80 -3.00
CA TRP A 112 -6.42 -1.19 -2.15
C TRP A 112 -5.05 -1.24 -2.80
N LEU A 113 -4.25 -0.21 -2.54
CA LEU A 113 -2.82 -0.18 -2.78
C LEU A 113 -2.10 -0.07 -1.43
N GLY A 114 -1.21 -1.01 -1.14
CA GLY A 114 -0.48 -1.01 0.14
C GLY A 114 1.02 -1.26 -0.04
N TYR A 115 1.79 -0.76 0.93
CA TYR A 115 3.24 -0.94 1.01
C TYR A 115 3.70 -0.91 2.46
N ASN A 116 4.86 -1.49 2.75
CA ASN A 116 5.45 -1.44 4.08
C ASN A 116 6.02 -0.04 4.36
N ASP A 117 5.69 0.53 5.53
CA ASP A 117 6.29 1.78 6.01
C ASP A 117 7.80 1.59 6.24
N PRO A 118 8.68 2.39 5.61
CA PRO A 118 10.12 2.24 5.77
C PRO A 118 10.61 2.44 7.20
N GLY A 119 9.96 3.30 7.99
CA GLY A 119 10.29 3.50 9.39
C GLY A 119 9.97 2.25 10.23
N TYR A 120 8.86 1.58 9.95
CA TYR A 120 8.53 0.30 10.56
C TYR A 120 9.57 -0.77 10.21
N LEU A 121 9.97 -0.87 8.95
CA LEU A 121 11.03 -1.79 8.53
C LEU A 121 12.33 -1.52 9.27
N MET A 122 12.76 -0.28 9.34
CA MET A 122 14.01 0.07 10.04
C MET A 122 13.93 -0.19 11.55
N THR A 123 12.76 0.01 12.18
CA THR A 123 12.53 -0.35 13.59
C THR A 123 12.69 -1.86 13.80
N ARG A 124 12.15 -2.69 12.90
CA ARG A 124 12.30 -4.15 12.91
C ARG A 124 13.78 -4.59 12.89
N HIS A 125 14.62 -3.82 12.21
CA HIS A 125 16.06 -4.09 12.08
C HIS A 125 16.93 -3.36 13.13
N GLY A 126 16.31 -2.78 14.19
CA GLY A 126 17.03 -2.09 15.24
C GLY A 126 17.61 -0.72 14.83
N ALA A 127 17.18 -0.17 13.71
CA ALA A 127 17.68 1.08 13.12
C ALA A 127 16.58 2.15 12.99
N ALA A 128 15.72 2.30 14.00
CA ALA A 128 14.58 3.23 13.99
C ALA A 128 14.94 4.68 13.67
N GLN A 129 16.17 5.09 13.94
CA GLN A 129 16.67 6.45 13.69
C GLN A 129 17.35 6.62 12.31
N CYS A 130 17.18 5.65 11.40
CA CYS A 130 17.77 5.71 10.06
C CYS A 130 17.23 6.91 9.26
N PRO A 131 18.08 7.90 8.91
CA PRO A 131 17.62 9.12 8.21
C PRO A 131 17.02 8.82 6.83
N ALA A 132 17.51 7.77 6.17
CA ALA A 132 17.05 7.39 4.84
C ALA A 132 15.58 6.94 4.81
N ALA A 133 15.04 6.39 5.92
CA ALA A 133 13.67 5.92 6.00
C ALA A 133 12.65 7.03 5.69
N GLY A 134 12.91 8.28 6.13
CA GLY A 134 12.03 9.41 5.86
C GLY A 134 11.92 9.76 4.38
N ASN A 135 13.01 9.69 3.64
CA ASN A 135 13.04 9.96 2.20
C ASN A 135 12.31 8.87 1.42
N VAL A 136 12.53 7.61 1.76
CA VAL A 136 11.84 6.47 1.13
C VAL A 136 10.34 6.51 1.44
N ARG A 137 9.95 6.89 2.66
CA ARG A 137 8.54 7.08 3.04
C ARG A 137 7.86 8.13 2.16
N LYS A 138 8.48 9.30 1.97
CA LYS A 138 7.97 10.36 1.09
C LYS A 138 7.84 9.89 -0.36
N ALA A 139 8.83 9.15 -0.86
CA ALA A 139 8.81 8.62 -2.20
C ALA A 139 7.64 7.64 -2.41
N LEU A 140 7.42 6.70 -1.48
CA LEU A 140 6.33 5.73 -1.53
C LEU A 140 4.95 6.40 -1.42
N ALA A 141 4.79 7.38 -0.51
CA ALA A 141 3.56 8.15 -0.41
C ALA A 141 3.23 8.87 -1.72
N GLY A 142 4.20 9.55 -2.32
CA GLY A 142 4.00 10.22 -3.61
C GLY A 142 3.74 9.26 -4.77
N ILE A 143 4.29 8.03 -4.75
CA ILE A 143 3.92 6.98 -5.72
C ILE A 143 2.45 6.62 -5.52
N ALA A 144 2.03 6.33 -4.29
CA ALA A 144 0.65 5.94 -4.00
C ALA A 144 -0.35 7.02 -4.41
N GLU A 145 -0.07 8.29 -4.09
CA GLU A 145 -0.89 9.44 -4.52
C GLU A 145 -1.05 9.52 -6.04
N ALA A 146 0.04 9.35 -6.80
CA ALA A 146 0.02 9.39 -8.25
C ALA A 146 -0.79 8.22 -8.86
N VAL A 147 -0.72 7.04 -8.25
CA VAL A 147 -1.45 5.84 -8.70
C VAL A 147 -2.95 6.01 -8.53
N ILE A 148 -3.39 6.53 -7.36
CA ILE A 148 -4.82 6.67 -7.04
C ILE A 148 -5.45 7.97 -7.56
N ALA A 149 -4.69 8.85 -8.19
CA ALA A 149 -5.22 10.06 -8.83
C ALA A 149 -6.29 9.69 -9.87
N ARG A 150 -7.36 10.54 -9.95
CA ARG A 150 -8.48 10.38 -10.90
C ARG A 150 -8.11 10.88 -12.30
#